data_e055912a77186f5b8eaee8ff1cc58693
#
_entry.id   e055912a77186f5b8eaee8ff1cc58693
#
_cell.length_a   1.000
_cell.length_b   1.000
_cell.length_c   1.000
_cell.angle_alpha   90.00
_cell.angle_beta   90.00
_cell.angle_gamma   90.00
#
_symmetry.space_group_name_H-M   'P 1'
#
loop_
_entity.id
_entity.type
_entity.pdbx_description
1 polymer ?
#
loop_
_entity_poly.entity_id
_entity_poly.type
_entity_poly.pdbx_seq_one_letter_code
_entity_poly.pdbx_strand_id
1 'polypeptide(L)'
;DYDARLAGVSYDVKVWTNSEYNWKNNDAARYQQVKFIETAQQYAESKDLSVSYCLPFWIVRYDYTDDAGETHNVYDSITQIANETILMAYRDSAAAVEKLVAEVQTGASRSVYDYNEKNDCNLEIAVQADENSEGDHVTFYEEEKEHPGYLNTEIAKIKSDLETHRFHTTFAIHQAIPLYE
;
A
#
# COMPACT_ATOMS: atom_id res chain seq x y z
N ASP A 1 -14.39 27.17 -18.36
CA ASP A 1 -15.01 26.42 -17.26
C ASP A 1 -14.30 25.07 -17.17
N TYR A 2 -13.38 24.96 -16.21
CA TYR A 2 -12.80 23.67 -15.84
C TYR A 2 -13.85 22.94 -14.99
N ASP A 3 -14.62 22.08 -15.59
CA ASP A 3 -15.47 21.11 -14.89
C ASP A 3 -14.54 19.97 -14.41
N ALA A 4 -13.69 20.30 -13.42
CA ALA A 4 -12.81 19.32 -12.80
C ALA A 4 -13.65 18.44 -11.89
N ARG A 5 -14.20 17.37 -12.46
CA ARG A 5 -14.87 16.34 -11.67
C ARG A 5 -13.81 15.55 -10.92
N LEU A 6 -13.97 15.44 -9.61
CA LEU A 6 -13.16 14.56 -8.80
C LEU A 6 -13.45 13.11 -9.24
N ALA A 7 -12.41 12.39 -9.70
CA ALA A 7 -12.55 11.02 -10.17
C ALA A 7 -12.46 10.00 -9.01
N GLY A 8 -11.78 10.36 -7.94
CA GLY A 8 -11.58 9.46 -6.80
C GLY A 8 -10.92 10.16 -5.62
N VAL A 9 -10.75 9.39 -4.54
CA VAL A 9 -10.13 9.82 -3.28
C VAL A 9 -9.10 8.78 -2.86
N SER A 10 -7.91 9.23 -2.48
CA SER A 10 -6.92 8.37 -1.85
C SER A 10 -6.87 8.63 -0.33
N TYR A 11 -6.99 7.57 0.47
CA TYR A 11 -6.94 7.64 1.92
C TYR A 11 -5.56 7.20 2.43
N ASP A 12 -4.82 8.12 3.05
CA ASP A 12 -3.57 7.84 3.78
C ASP A 12 -3.83 8.00 5.30
N VAL A 13 -4.59 7.07 5.87
CA VAL A 13 -4.97 7.09 7.29
C VAL A 13 -4.11 6.09 8.07
N LYS A 14 -3.08 6.60 8.73
CA LYS A 14 -2.07 5.81 9.44
C LYS A 14 -2.46 5.58 10.91
N VAL A 15 -3.55 4.85 11.16
CA VAL A 15 -4.06 4.56 12.52
C VAL A 15 -3.04 3.87 13.42
N TRP A 16 -2.10 3.13 12.85
CA TRP A 16 -1.02 2.43 13.56
C TRP A 16 0.07 3.34 14.13
N THR A 17 0.12 4.62 13.74
CA THR A 17 1.06 5.60 14.28
C THR A 17 0.59 6.21 15.59
N ASN A 18 -0.70 6.11 15.90
CA ASN A 18 -1.24 6.61 17.15
C ASN A 18 -1.03 5.58 18.26
N SER A 19 -0.20 5.92 19.27
CA SER A 19 0.13 5.05 20.39
C SER A 19 -1.07 4.72 21.28
N GLU A 20 -2.09 5.58 21.33
CA GLU A 20 -3.30 5.34 22.14
C GLU A 20 -4.11 4.16 21.61
N TYR A 21 -4.14 3.95 20.29
CA TYR A 21 -4.85 2.81 19.71
C TYR A 21 -4.09 1.50 19.84
N ASN A 22 -2.77 1.58 20.04
CA ASN A 22 -1.90 0.39 20.14
C ASN A 22 -2.23 -0.66 19.05
N TRP A 23 -2.45 -0.21 17.84
CA TRP A 23 -3.07 -0.97 16.74
C TRP A 23 -2.46 -2.37 16.55
N LYS A 24 -1.12 -2.48 16.61
CA LYS A 24 -0.41 -3.75 16.40
C LYS A 24 -0.77 -4.82 17.44
N ASN A 25 -1.14 -4.42 18.64
CA ASN A 25 -1.52 -5.32 19.74
C ASN A 25 -3.01 -5.22 20.12
N ASN A 26 -3.81 -4.53 19.29
CA ASN A 26 -5.22 -4.28 19.60
C ASN A 26 -6.11 -4.78 18.45
N ASP A 27 -6.69 -5.95 18.66
CA ASP A 27 -7.58 -6.62 17.75
C ASP A 27 -8.79 -5.74 17.37
N ALA A 28 -9.44 -5.14 18.36
CA ALA A 28 -10.58 -4.26 18.15
C ALA A 28 -10.23 -3.02 17.31
N ALA A 29 -9.01 -2.47 17.46
CA ALA A 29 -8.58 -1.33 16.63
C ALA A 29 -8.38 -1.73 15.16
N ARG A 30 -7.91 -2.94 14.88
CA ARG A 30 -7.81 -3.49 13.52
C ARG A 30 -9.20 -3.70 12.91
N TYR A 31 -10.12 -4.28 13.67
CA TYR A 31 -11.51 -4.43 13.25
C TYR A 31 -12.16 -3.07 12.91
N GLN A 32 -12.00 -2.07 13.79
CA GLN A 32 -12.53 -0.73 13.55
C GLN A 32 -11.93 -0.06 12.31
N GLN A 33 -10.67 -0.30 12.00
CA GLN A 33 -10.06 0.18 10.75
C GLN A 33 -10.74 -0.44 9.52
N VAL A 34 -10.99 -1.74 9.51
CA VAL A 34 -11.68 -2.41 8.41
C VAL A 34 -13.11 -1.86 8.26
N LYS A 35 -13.83 -1.68 9.36
CA LYS A 35 -15.19 -1.07 9.34
C LYS A 35 -15.17 0.38 8.84
N PHE A 36 -14.16 1.15 9.18
CA PHE A 36 -13.99 2.51 8.64
C PHE A 36 -13.81 2.47 7.12
N ILE A 37 -12.93 1.60 6.62
CA ILE A 37 -12.67 1.43 5.17
C ILE A 37 -13.95 1.01 4.44
N GLU A 38 -14.69 0.05 4.98
CA GLU A 38 -15.98 -0.38 4.42
C GLU A 38 -16.97 0.79 4.30
N THR A 39 -17.09 1.58 5.36
CA THR A 39 -17.97 2.75 5.39
C THR A 39 -17.53 3.84 4.41
N ALA A 40 -16.23 4.11 4.33
CA ALA A 40 -15.66 5.09 3.42
C ALA A 40 -15.86 4.68 1.95
N GLN A 41 -15.66 3.40 1.64
CA GLN A 41 -15.88 2.84 0.31
C GLN A 41 -17.34 2.99 -0.12
N GLN A 42 -18.27 2.54 0.71
CA GLN A 42 -19.72 2.66 0.44
C GLN A 42 -20.15 4.11 0.22
N TYR A 43 -19.61 5.04 1.02
CA TYR A 43 -19.92 6.46 0.84
C TYR A 43 -19.39 7.00 -0.49
N ALA A 44 -18.15 6.69 -0.85
CA ALA A 44 -17.56 7.14 -2.09
C ALA A 44 -18.27 6.57 -3.33
N GLU A 45 -18.62 5.28 -3.31
CA GLU A 45 -19.42 4.64 -4.35
C GLU A 45 -20.78 5.32 -4.52
N SER A 46 -21.41 5.75 -3.43
CA SER A 46 -22.66 6.54 -3.48
C SER A 46 -22.51 7.89 -4.18
N LYS A 47 -21.27 8.35 -4.40
CA LYS A 47 -20.90 9.59 -5.08
C LYS A 47 -20.24 9.38 -6.44
N ASP A 48 -20.20 8.13 -6.91
CA ASP A 48 -19.53 7.75 -8.16
C ASP A 48 -18.02 8.11 -8.14
N LEU A 49 -17.38 7.89 -6.98
CA LEU A 49 -15.95 8.12 -6.76
C LEU A 49 -15.24 6.78 -6.57
N SER A 50 -14.08 6.62 -7.22
CA SER A 50 -13.15 5.53 -6.89
C SER A 50 -12.38 5.83 -5.61
N VAL A 51 -11.93 4.76 -4.91
CA VAL A 51 -11.16 4.92 -3.67
C VAL A 51 -9.94 4.03 -3.70
N SER A 52 -8.80 4.60 -3.29
CA SER A 52 -7.58 3.88 -2.98
C SER A 52 -7.17 4.07 -1.51
N TYR A 53 -6.49 3.07 -0.95
CA TYR A 53 -6.05 3.08 0.46
C TYR A 53 -4.55 2.84 0.56
N CYS A 54 -3.84 3.79 1.19
CA CYS A 54 -2.41 3.66 1.49
C CYS A 54 -2.21 2.73 2.68
N LEU A 55 -1.46 1.63 2.47
CA LEU A 55 -1.26 0.59 3.45
C LEU A 55 0.23 0.24 3.59
N PRO A 56 0.72 -0.02 4.82
CA PRO A 56 2.09 -0.48 5.00
C PRO A 56 2.22 -1.95 4.59
N PHE A 57 3.35 -2.33 4.00
CA PHE A 57 3.60 -3.69 3.54
C PHE A 57 3.42 -4.77 4.62
N TRP A 58 3.72 -4.44 5.87
CA TRP A 58 3.64 -5.38 6.99
C TRP A 58 2.22 -5.66 7.49
N ILE A 59 1.19 -4.96 6.97
CA ILE A 59 -0.21 -5.12 7.41
C ILE A 59 -0.76 -6.54 7.15
N VAL A 60 -0.22 -7.23 6.16
CA VAL A 60 -0.57 -8.64 5.83
C VAL A 60 -0.31 -9.63 6.97
N ARG A 61 0.46 -9.23 7.99
CA ARG A 61 0.81 -10.05 9.16
C ARG A 61 -0.24 -10.03 10.26
N TYR A 62 -1.27 -9.23 10.12
CA TYR A 62 -2.21 -8.97 11.20
C TYR A 62 -3.60 -9.47 10.87
N ASP A 63 -4.19 -10.13 11.84
CA ASP A 63 -5.56 -10.59 11.81
C ASP A 63 -6.41 -9.79 12.79
N TYR A 64 -7.72 -9.87 12.65
CA TYR A 64 -8.70 -9.35 13.60
C TYR A 64 -9.85 -10.34 13.77
N THR A 65 -10.59 -10.20 14.85
CA THR A 65 -11.80 -10.98 15.13
C THR A 65 -13.01 -10.06 14.96
N ASP A 66 -14.00 -10.50 14.21
CA ASP A 66 -15.24 -9.77 13.99
C ASP A 66 -16.27 -9.98 15.13
N ASP A 67 -17.44 -9.34 15.00
CA ASP A 67 -18.52 -9.45 15.98
C ASP A 67 -19.15 -10.87 16.05
N ALA A 68 -18.92 -11.71 15.04
CA ALA A 68 -19.36 -13.11 15.02
C ALA A 68 -18.34 -14.04 15.69
N GLY A 69 -17.14 -13.53 16.03
CA GLY A 69 -16.03 -14.30 16.59
C GLY A 69 -15.18 -15.01 15.54
N GLU A 70 -15.32 -14.63 14.27
CA GLU A 70 -14.52 -15.17 13.18
C GLU A 70 -13.24 -14.37 12.98
N THR A 71 -12.13 -15.08 12.67
CA THR A 71 -10.82 -14.46 12.46
C THR A 71 -10.58 -14.21 10.98
N HIS A 72 -10.20 -12.98 10.64
CA HIS A 72 -9.94 -12.52 9.28
C HIS A 72 -8.58 -11.84 9.20
N ASN A 73 -7.90 -11.97 8.04
CA ASN A 73 -6.71 -11.18 7.78
C ASN A 73 -7.09 -9.75 7.41
N VAL A 74 -6.41 -8.76 8.00
CA VAL A 74 -6.71 -7.32 7.78
C VAL A 74 -6.57 -6.95 6.32
N TYR A 75 -5.47 -7.36 5.66
CA TYR A 75 -5.21 -6.98 4.27
C TYR A 75 -6.19 -7.68 3.30
N ASP A 76 -6.47 -8.97 3.52
CA ASP A 76 -7.48 -9.71 2.73
C ASP A 76 -8.84 -9.01 2.79
N SER A 77 -9.27 -8.61 3.99
CA SER A 77 -10.55 -7.90 4.16
C SER A 77 -10.58 -6.55 3.46
N ILE A 78 -9.48 -5.80 3.51
CA ILE A 78 -9.37 -4.51 2.82
C ILE A 78 -9.44 -4.69 1.30
N THR A 79 -8.73 -5.68 0.73
CA THR A 79 -8.74 -5.94 -0.72
C THR A 79 -10.06 -6.49 -1.23
N GLN A 80 -10.91 -7.08 -0.38
CA GLN A 80 -12.29 -7.44 -0.72
C GLN A 80 -13.22 -6.24 -0.84
N ILE A 81 -12.90 -5.14 -0.18
CA ILE A 81 -13.72 -3.92 -0.11
C ILE A 81 -13.23 -2.89 -1.13
N ALA A 82 -11.93 -2.69 -1.20
CA ALA A 82 -11.28 -1.63 -1.96
C ALA A 82 -11.16 -1.97 -3.45
N ASN A 83 -11.32 -0.96 -4.32
CA ASN A 83 -10.98 -1.08 -5.73
C ASN A 83 -9.47 -1.09 -5.96
N GLU A 84 -8.71 -0.41 -5.09
CA GLU A 84 -7.28 -0.25 -5.19
C GLU A 84 -6.61 -0.10 -3.83
N THR A 85 -5.45 -0.71 -3.67
CA THR A 85 -4.55 -0.49 -2.54
C THR A 85 -3.23 0.10 -3.01
N ILE A 86 -2.73 1.10 -2.28
CA ILE A 86 -1.40 1.70 -2.48
C ILE A 86 -0.48 1.14 -1.39
N LEU A 87 0.42 0.25 -1.79
CA LEU A 87 1.36 -0.38 -0.86
C LEU A 87 2.57 0.51 -0.64
N MET A 88 2.79 0.97 0.58
CA MET A 88 4.00 1.70 0.97
C MET A 88 5.18 0.74 1.09
N ALA A 89 5.84 0.48 -0.04
CA ALA A 89 6.97 -0.45 -0.16
C ALA A 89 8.30 0.33 -0.18
N TYR A 90 8.51 1.14 0.86
CA TYR A 90 9.66 2.03 0.97
C TYR A 90 10.96 1.24 1.15
N ARG A 91 11.72 1.14 0.05
CA ARG A 91 13.05 0.50 -0.05
C ARG A 91 13.84 1.19 -1.16
N ASP A 92 15.14 0.94 -1.18
CA ASP A 92 16.14 1.54 -2.04
C ASP A 92 16.45 0.76 -3.33
N SER A 93 15.84 -0.40 -3.52
CA SER A 93 16.13 -1.26 -4.68
C SER A 93 14.93 -2.11 -5.08
N ALA A 94 14.87 -2.47 -6.38
CA ALA A 94 13.82 -3.34 -6.93
C ALA A 94 13.71 -4.65 -6.15
N ALA A 95 14.81 -5.35 -5.95
CA ALA A 95 14.82 -6.63 -5.24
C ALA A 95 14.28 -6.53 -3.80
N ALA A 96 14.53 -5.40 -3.11
CA ALA A 96 14.01 -5.18 -1.77
C ALA A 96 12.51 -4.84 -1.79
N VAL A 97 12.03 -4.06 -2.78
CA VAL A 97 10.60 -3.80 -2.98
C VAL A 97 9.86 -5.09 -3.33
N GLU A 98 10.33 -5.84 -4.31
CA GLU A 98 9.74 -7.13 -4.73
C GLU A 98 9.65 -8.10 -3.55
N LYS A 99 10.69 -8.17 -2.74
CA LYS A 99 10.68 -8.98 -1.52
C LYS A 99 9.55 -8.58 -0.56
N LEU A 100 9.28 -7.28 -0.37
CA LEU A 100 8.19 -6.83 0.49
C LEU A 100 6.81 -7.21 -0.05
N VAL A 101 6.66 -7.18 -1.35
CA VAL A 101 5.38 -7.44 -2.02
C VAL A 101 5.11 -8.95 -2.12
N ALA A 102 6.16 -9.75 -2.42
CA ALA A 102 6.08 -11.18 -2.62
C ALA A 102 6.34 -12.02 -1.36
N GLU A 103 6.83 -11.41 -0.26
CA GLU A 103 7.24 -12.16 0.91
C GLU A 103 6.05 -12.82 1.62
N VAL A 104 6.02 -14.15 1.59
CA VAL A 104 5.22 -14.96 2.51
C VAL A 104 5.91 -14.88 3.86
N GLN A 105 5.39 -14.10 4.77
CA GLN A 105 6.00 -13.89 6.08
C GLN A 105 5.58 -14.99 7.04
N THR A 106 6.45 -15.29 8.00
CA THR A 106 6.14 -16.25 9.08
C THR A 106 4.84 -15.83 9.76
N GLY A 107 3.79 -16.61 9.58
CA GLY A 107 2.44 -16.37 10.11
C GLY A 107 1.46 -15.74 9.10
N ALA A 108 1.90 -15.24 7.94
CA ALA A 108 1.00 -14.85 6.86
C ALA A 108 0.83 -16.02 5.89
N SER A 109 -0.40 -16.35 5.54
CA SER A 109 -0.68 -17.45 4.61
C SER A 109 -0.49 -17.06 3.14
N ARG A 110 -0.38 -15.77 2.84
CA ARG A 110 -0.33 -15.22 1.48
C ARG A 110 0.47 -13.93 1.41
N SER A 111 1.00 -13.64 0.21
CA SER A 111 1.64 -12.37 -0.11
C SER A 111 0.59 -11.28 -0.43
N VAL A 112 1.05 -10.04 -0.55
CA VAL A 112 0.21 -8.92 -1.03
C VAL A 112 -0.39 -9.24 -2.39
N TYR A 113 0.40 -9.80 -3.31
CA TYR A 113 -0.07 -10.19 -4.64
C TYR A 113 -1.22 -11.18 -4.59
N ASP A 114 -1.08 -12.24 -3.78
CA ASP A 114 -2.09 -13.28 -3.69
C ASP A 114 -3.43 -12.72 -3.22
N TYR A 115 -3.42 -11.76 -2.30
CA TYR A 115 -4.64 -11.12 -1.82
C TYR A 115 -5.25 -10.21 -2.89
N ASN A 116 -4.43 -9.38 -3.56
CA ASN A 116 -4.92 -8.51 -4.61
C ASN A 116 -5.47 -9.30 -5.80
N GLU A 117 -4.77 -10.35 -6.24
CA GLU A 117 -5.23 -11.23 -7.33
C GLU A 117 -6.53 -11.94 -6.96
N LYS A 118 -6.60 -12.52 -5.77
CA LYS A 118 -7.79 -13.23 -5.29
C LYS A 118 -9.03 -12.35 -5.29
N ASN A 119 -8.89 -11.09 -4.92
CA ASN A 119 -9.99 -10.16 -4.71
C ASN A 119 -10.22 -9.18 -5.86
N ASP A 120 -9.48 -9.33 -6.98
CA ASP A 120 -9.55 -8.44 -8.15
C ASP A 120 -9.35 -6.95 -7.77
N CYS A 121 -8.48 -6.71 -6.81
CA CYS A 121 -8.16 -5.39 -6.28
C CYS A 121 -6.87 -4.88 -6.91
N ASN A 122 -6.89 -3.69 -7.51
CA ASN A 122 -5.68 -3.10 -8.09
C ASN A 122 -4.62 -2.85 -7.02
N LEU A 123 -3.36 -3.04 -7.40
CA LEU A 123 -2.21 -2.75 -6.56
C LEU A 123 -1.39 -1.62 -7.17
N GLU A 124 -1.22 -0.53 -6.43
CA GLU A 124 -0.22 0.49 -6.69
C GLU A 124 0.94 0.33 -5.71
N ILE A 125 2.19 0.47 -6.18
CA ILE A 125 3.37 0.41 -5.33
C ILE A 125 3.91 1.82 -5.12
N ALA A 126 3.94 2.28 -3.87
CA ALA A 126 4.55 3.54 -3.49
C ALA A 126 6.00 3.31 -3.05
N VAL A 127 6.91 4.04 -3.68
CA VAL A 127 8.33 4.13 -3.31
C VAL A 127 8.66 5.52 -2.78
N GLN A 128 9.70 5.63 -1.97
CA GLN A 128 10.09 6.91 -1.37
C GLN A 128 11.34 7.46 -2.05
N ALA A 129 11.38 8.79 -2.22
CA ALA A 129 12.50 9.53 -2.78
C ALA A 129 12.76 10.82 -1.98
N ASP A 130 12.92 10.68 -0.66
CA ASP A 130 13.10 11.77 0.32
C ASP A 130 14.38 11.56 1.12
N GLU A 131 15.17 12.63 1.28
CA GLU A 131 16.42 12.65 2.05
C GLU A 131 16.22 12.35 3.54
N ASN A 132 15.05 12.67 4.10
CA ASN A 132 14.76 12.56 5.53
C ASN A 132 14.02 11.28 5.92
N SER A 133 14.16 10.24 5.17
CA SER A 133 13.50 8.98 5.49
C SER A 133 14.07 8.31 6.75
N GLU A 134 13.44 7.23 7.17
CA GLU A 134 13.80 6.44 8.35
C GLU A 134 15.13 5.66 8.19
N GLY A 135 15.94 6.02 7.20
CA GLY A 135 17.26 5.46 6.88
C GLY A 135 17.44 5.25 5.37
N ASP A 136 18.67 5.24 4.91
CA ASP A 136 19.03 5.16 3.49
C ASP A 136 18.38 3.97 2.76
N HIS A 137 18.17 2.86 3.46
CA HIS A 137 17.58 1.63 2.93
C HIS A 137 16.04 1.70 2.66
N VAL A 138 15.38 2.80 2.94
CA VAL A 138 13.93 2.99 2.71
C VAL A 138 13.62 3.99 1.61
N THR A 139 14.63 4.63 1.04
CA THR A 139 14.49 5.67 0.02
C THR A 139 15.43 5.43 -1.16
N PHE A 140 15.05 5.92 -2.32
CA PHE A 140 15.90 5.94 -3.52
C PHE A 140 16.73 7.23 -3.65
N TYR A 141 16.68 8.12 -2.66
CA TYR A 141 17.24 9.47 -2.78
C TYR A 141 18.76 9.46 -3.00
N GLU A 142 19.50 8.72 -2.17
CA GLU A 142 20.96 8.68 -2.23
C GLU A 142 21.44 8.05 -3.54
N GLU A 143 20.86 6.91 -3.92
CA GLU A 143 21.22 6.20 -5.15
C GLU A 143 20.88 7.02 -6.40
N GLU A 144 19.73 7.70 -6.41
CA GLU A 144 19.33 8.57 -7.53
C GLU A 144 20.26 9.79 -7.65
N LYS A 145 20.71 10.36 -6.51
CA LYS A 145 21.62 11.49 -6.47
C LYS A 145 23.03 11.11 -6.94
N GLU A 146 23.52 9.93 -6.56
CA GLU A 146 24.83 9.42 -6.98
C GLU A 146 24.80 8.88 -8.41
N HIS A 147 23.68 8.29 -8.82
CA HIS A 147 23.49 7.62 -10.10
C HIS A 147 22.17 8.07 -10.76
N PRO A 148 22.13 9.26 -11.40
CA PRO A 148 20.91 9.77 -12.03
C PRO A 148 20.25 8.77 -12.99
N GLY A 149 18.95 8.53 -12.80
CA GLY A 149 18.17 7.52 -13.54
C GLY A 149 18.11 6.16 -12.85
N TYR A 150 18.71 5.99 -11.68
CA TYR A 150 18.64 4.76 -10.90
C TYR A 150 17.21 4.40 -10.53
N LEU A 151 16.43 5.33 -9.98
CA LEU A 151 15.02 5.13 -9.64
C LEU A 151 14.19 4.62 -10.82
N ASN A 152 14.34 5.24 -11.99
CA ASN A 152 13.61 4.81 -13.19
C ASN A 152 14.03 3.40 -13.63
N THR A 153 15.30 3.06 -13.50
CA THR A 153 15.83 1.73 -13.80
C THR A 153 15.24 0.68 -12.87
N GLU A 154 15.20 0.97 -11.58
CA GLU A 154 14.66 0.04 -10.58
C GLU A 154 13.13 -0.14 -10.73
N ILE A 155 12.39 0.94 -10.97
CA ILE A 155 10.95 0.86 -11.30
C ILE A 155 10.71 0.01 -12.55
N ALA A 156 11.54 0.14 -13.58
CA ALA A 156 11.42 -0.69 -14.79
C ALA A 156 11.66 -2.18 -14.51
N LYS A 157 12.59 -2.53 -13.61
CA LYS A 157 12.81 -3.92 -13.16
C LYS A 157 11.58 -4.46 -12.43
N ILE A 158 11.07 -3.72 -11.45
CA ILE A 158 9.86 -4.11 -10.70
C ILE A 158 8.70 -4.32 -11.67
N LYS A 159 8.47 -3.41 -12.62
CA LYS A 159 7.42 -3.56 -13.64
C LYS A 159 7.58 -4.83 -14.45
N SER A 160 8.80 -5.14 -14.90
CA SER A 160 9.08 -6.33 -15.70
C SER A 160 8.76 -7.62 -14.94
N ASP A 161 9.08 -7.68 -13.65
CA ASP A 161 8.75 -8.83 -12.80
C ASP A 161 7.25 -8.93 -12.54
N LEU A 162 6.58 -7.79 -12.35
CA LEU A 162 5.14 -7.72 -12.09
C LEU A 162 4.27 -8.00 -13.30
N GLU A 163 4.77 -7.82 -14.53
CA GLU A 163 4.06 -8.20 -15.76
C GLU A 163 3.72 -9.68 -15.81
N THR A 164 4.39 -10.51 -15.01
CA THR A 164 4.04 -11.92 -14.82
C THR A 164 2.79 -12.12 -13.97
N HIS A 165 2.44 -11.13 -13.17
CA HIS A 165 1.23 -11.06 -12.35
C HIS A 165 0.14 -10.28 -13.09
N ARG A 166 -1.12 -10.70 -12.97
CA ARG A 166 -2.23 -10.21 -13.80
C ARG A 166 -2.77 -8.84 -13.44
N PHE A 167 -2.13 -8.09 -12.56
CA PHE A 167 -2.61 -6.75 -12.20
C PHE A 167 -1.98 -5.65 -13.03
N HIS A 168 -2.74 -4.59 -13.25
CA HIS A 168 -2.20 -3.30 -13.63
C HIS A 168 -1.54 -2.68 -12.40
N THR A 169 -0.23 -2.82 -12.31
CA THR A 169 0.54 -2.18 -11.25
C THR A 169 0.99 -0.81 -11.71
N THR A 170 0.59 0.21 -10.98
CA THR A 170 1.09 1.57 -11.11
C THR A 170 2.12 1.85 -10.01
N PHE A 171 2.83 2.97 -10.15
CA PHE A 171 3.83 3.40 -9.17
C PHE A 171 3.56 4.82 -8.74
N ALA A 172 3.52 5.03 -7.42
CA ALA A 172 3.56 6.34 -6.81
C ALA A 172 4.97 6.63 -6.27
N ILE A 173 5.48 7.84 -6.51
CA ILE A 173 6.72 8.31 -5.91
C ILE A 173 6.35 9.29 -4.81
N HIS A 174 6.63 8.90 -3.56
CA HIS A 174 6.40 9.76 -2.42
C HIS A 174 7.58 10.72 -2.26
N GLN A 175 7.28 12.02 -2.14
CA GLN A 175 8.26 13.10 -1.94
C GLN A 175 9.35 13.16 -3.03
N ALA A 176 8.93 13.25 -4.29
CA ALA A 176 9.83 13.32 -5.43
C ALA A 176 10.56 14.69 -5.60
N ILE A 177 10.13 15.73 -4.90
CA ILE A 177 10.68 17.11 -5.07
C ILE A 177 12.20 17.16 -4.87
N PRO A 178 12.80 16.51 -3.86
CA PRO A 178 14.25 16.55 -3.65
C PRO A 178 15.10 16.00 -4.80
N LEU A 179 14.49 15.19 -5.69
CA LEU A 179 15.21 14.64 -6.85
C LEU A 179 15.45 15.66 -7.98
N TYR A 180 14.78 16.81 -7.94
CA TYR A 180 14.80 17.83 -9.00
C TYR A 180 15.47 19.14 -8.57
N GLU A 181 15.96 19.23 -7.34
CA GLU A 181 16.74 20.33 -6.79
C GLU A 181 18.25 20.07 -6.88
#